data_112b48381c1584f3e56c09203ad0b4d4
#
_entry.id   112b48381c1584f3e56c09203ad0b4d4
#
_cell.length_a   1.000
_cell.length_b   1.000
_cell.length_c   1.000
_cell.angle_alpha   90.00
_cell.angle_beta   90.00
_cell.angle_gamma   90.00
#
_symmetry.space_group_name_H-M   'P 1'
#
loop_
_entity.id
_entity.type
_entity.pdbx_description
1 polymer ?
#
loop_
_entity_poly.entity_id
_entity_poly.type
_entity_poly.pdbx_seq_one_letter_code
_entity_poly.pdbx_strand_id
1 'polypeptide(L)'
;MKRLLIAEDNDSNYILMTYILKNHYEFDRARDGRECVELAQKGGFDLVLMDIKMPVMDGLEATAKLKELMPDLPVIALTANAFDSDRQLAFDAGCVDFLTKPISSQLCLSTIAKYVGE
;
A
#
# COMPACT_ATOMS: atom_id res chain seq x y z
N MET A 1 8.12 8.41 14.44
CA MET A 1 7.23 8.38 13.24
C MET A 1 6.83 6.96 12.91
N LYS A 2 5.60 6.79 12.48
CA LYS A 2 5.17 5.52 11.90
C LYS A 2 5.90 5.25 10.60
N ARG A 3 6.07 3.99 10.27
CA ARG A 3 6.83 3.57 9.08
C ARG A 3 5.94 2.80 8.12
N LEU A 4 5.98 3.23 6.85
CA LEU A 4 5.16 2.68 5.80
C LEU A 4 6.01 1.89 4.80
N LEU A 5 5.42 0.85 4.22
CA LEU A 5 6.02 0.14 3.09
C LEU A 5 5.21 0.48 1.85
N ILE A 6 5.88 1.03 0.84
CA ILE A 6 5.22 1.45 -0.41
C ILE A 6 5.61 0.48 -1.51
N ALA A 7 4.65 -0.29 -1.99
CA ALA A 7 4.85 -1.22 -3.10
C ALA A 7 4.37 -0.54 -4.38
N GLU A 8 5.31 -0.08 -5.20
CA GLU A 8 5.05 0.66 -6.42
C GLU A 8 6.20 0.46 -7.40
N ASP A 9 5.92 -0.08 -8.58
CA ASP A 9 6.93 -0.36 -9.61
C ASP A 9 7.24 0.85 -10.48
N ASN A 10 6.33 1.81 -10.59
CA ASN A 10 6.50 3.00 -11.41
C ASN A 10 7.20 4.09 -10.63
N ASP A 11 8.37 4.55 -11.13
CA ASP A 11 9.18 5.54 -10.43
C ASP A 11 8.46 6.88 -10.25
N SER A 12 7.71 7.33 -11.26
CA SER A 12 6.99 8.60 -11.18
C SER A 12 5.91 8.57 -10.10
N ASN A 13 5.17 7.47 -10.02
CA ASN A 13 4.15 7.29 -9.00
C ASN A 13 4.78 7.21 -7.61
N TYR A 14 5.91 6.52 -7.49
CA TYR A 14 6.61 6.42 -6.21
C TYR A 14 7.10 7.80 -5.76
N ILE A 15 7.69 8.59 -6.66
CA ILE A 15 8.16 9.94 -6.34
C ILE A 15 7.01 10.82 -5.84
N LEU A 16 5.84 10.75 -6.50
CA LEU A 16 4.66 11.47 -6.05
C LEU A 16 4.28 11.10 -4.61
N MET A 17 4.30 9.80 -4.30
CA MET A 17 4.01 9.32 -2.94
C MET A 17 5.01 9.85 -1.93
N THR A 18 6.30 9.92 -2.29
CA THR A 18 7.32 10.44 -1.37
C THR A 18 7.08 11.93 -1.04
N TYR A 19 6.66 12.72 -2.00
CA TYR A 19 6.32 14.13 -1.73
C TYR A 19 5.15 14.26 -0.75
N ILE A 20 4.16 13.39 -0.88
CA ILE A 20 3.01 13.40 0.03
C ILE A 20 3.43 13.01 1.45
N LEU A 21 4.31 12.01 1.58
CA LEU A 21 4.56 11.34 2.85
C LEU A 21 5.80 11.83 3.62
N LYS A 22 6.77 12.46 2.96
CA LYS A 22 8.10 12.70 3.51
C LYS A 22 8.15 13.47 4.83
N ASN A 23 7.18 14.33 5.11
CA ASN A 23 7.15 15.12 6.34
C ASN A 23 6.26 14.50 7.42
N HIS A 24 5.64 13.36 7.14
CA HIS A 24 4.64 12.75 8.01
C HIS A 24 5.03 11.36 8.47
N TYR A 25 5.74 10.60 7.64
CA TYR A 25 6.05 9.19 7.90
C TYR A 25 7.44 8.84 7.39
N GLU A 26 8.04 7.81 7.99
CA GLU A 26 9.18 7.13 7.41
C GLU A 26 8.64 6.09 6.42
N PHE A 27 9.42 5.75 5.39
CA PHE A 27 8.96 4.77 4.41
C PHE A 27 10.11 4.09 3.71
N ASP A 28 9.86 2.85 3.27
CA ASP A 28 10.72 2.09 2.38
C ASP A 28 9.92 1.70 1.15
N ARG A 29 10.62 1.33 0.10
CA ARG A 29 10.02 0.95 -1.18
C ARG A 29 10.20 -0.53 -1.48
N ALA A 30 9.13 -1.16 -1.98
CA ALA A 30 9.17 -2.43 -2.68
C ALA A 30 8.82 -2.18 -4.14
N ARG A 31 9.52 -2.82 -5.07
CA ARG A 31 9.32 -2.59 -6.51
C ARG A 31 8.33 -3.57 -7.14
N ASP A 32 8.00 -4.63 -6.44
CA ASP A 32 6.98 -5.59 -6.85
C ASP A 32 6.36 -6.26 -5.62
N GLY A 33 5.35 -7.09 -5.86
CA GLY A 33 4.64 -7.73 -4.76
C GLY A 33 5.49 -8.71 -3.97
N ARG A 34 6.40 -9.41 -4.64
CA ARG A 34 7.28 -10.37 -3.97
C ARG A 34 8.23 -9.66 -3.00
N GLU A 35 8.87 -8.59 -3.46
CA GLU A 35 9.74 -7.78 -2.60
C GLU A 35 8.96 -7.20 -1.43
N CYS A 36 7.71 -6.78 -1.68
CA CYS A 36 6.85 -6.26 -0.63
C CYS A 36 6.61 -7.30 0.46
N VAL A 37 6.28 -8.53 0.10
CA VAL A 37 6.08 -9.60 1.07
C VAL A 37 7.36 -9.88 1.85
N GLU A 38 8.50 -9.94 1.16
CA GLU A 38 9.79 -10.19 1.79
C GLU A 38 10.16 -9.08 2.80
N LEU A 39 10.02 -7.82 2.42
CA LEU A 39 10.34 -6.69 3.29
C LEU A 39 9.38 -6.61 4.48
N ALA A 40 8.09 -6.82 4.26
CA ALA A 40 7.11 -6.78 5.33
C ALA A 40 7.41 -7.82 6.42
N GLN A 41 7.89 -8.99 6.03
CA GLN A 41 8.22 -10.06 6.97
C GLN A 41 9.40 -9.72 7.87
N LYS A 42 10.27 -8.80 7.44
CA LYS A 42 11.37 -8.32 8.29
C LYS A 42 10.87 -7.50 9.48
N GLY A 43 9.63 -7.01 9.39
CA GLY A 43 8.99 -6.28 10.46
C GLY A 43 9.32 -4.79 10.49
N GLY A 44 8.68 -4.09 11.41
CA GLY A 44 8.92 -2.66 11.61
C GLY A 44 8.03 -1.74 10.79
N PHE A 45 7.07 -2.27 10.04
CA PHE A 45 6.14 -1.47 9.26
C PHE A 45 4.78 -1.41 9.95
N ASP A 46 4.16 -0.23 9.89
CA ASP A 46 2.86 0.02 10.49
C ASP A 46 1.71 -0.09 9.49
N LEU A 47 2.02 0.02 8.19
CA LEU A 47 1.02 0.00 7.12
C LEU A 47 1.71 -0.22 5.77
N VAL A 48 0.99 -0.84 4.83
CA VAL A 48 1.46 -1.03 3.45
C VAL A 48 0.55 -0.25 2.50
N LEU A 49 1.16 0.52 1.59
CA LEU A 49 0.49 1.11 0.44
C LEU A 49 0.83 0.22 -0.75
N MET A 50 -0.18 -0.45 -1.31
CA MET A 50 0.01 -1.52 -2.28
C MET A 50 -0.59 -1.18 -3.63
N ASP A 51 0.26 -0.93 -4.64
CA ASP A 51 -0.21 -0.85 -6.02
C ASP A 51 -0.73 -2.22 -6.44
N ILE A 52 -1.91 -2.24 -7.02
CA ILE A 52 -2.55 -3.50 -7.44
C ILE A 52 -1.81 -4.11 -8.63
N LYS A 53 -1.44 -3.28 -9.61
CA LYS A 53 -0.82 -3.77 -10.86
C LYS A 53 0.69 -3.63 -10.83
N MET A 54 1.38 -4.74 -10.57
CA MET A 54 2.84 -4.80 -10.53
C MET A 54 3.33 -6.08 -11.21
N PRO A 55 4.59 -6.07 -11.72
CA PRO A 55 5.17 -7.29 -12.30
C PRO A 55 5.55 -8.30 -11.21
N VAL A 56 5.90 -9.52 -11.62
CA VAL A 56 6.34 -10.66 -10.80
C VAL A 56 5.20 -11.19 -9.93
N MET A 57 4.71 -10.38 -9.00
CA MET A 57 3.58 -10.69 -8.15
C MET A 57 2.76 -9.41 -8.00
N ASP A 58 1.49 -9.44 -8.42
CA ASP A 58 0.64 -8.26 -8.32
C ASP A 58 0.22 -7.96 -6.89
N GLY A 59 -0.39 -6.80 -6.69
CA GLY A 59 -0.76 -6.34 -5.36
C GLY A 59 -1.85 -7.18 -4.70
N LEU A 60 -2.75 -7.80 -5.46
CA LEU A 60 -3.80 -8.66 -4.90
C LEU A 60 -3.20 -9.94 -4.34
N GLU A 61 -2.30 -10.56 -5.08
CA GLU A 61 -1.62 -11.78 -4.62
C GLU A 61 -0.73 -11.48 -3.42
N ALA A 62 0.01 -10.36 -3.46
CA ALA A 62 0.85 -9.94 -2.34
C ALA A 62 0.01 -9.68 -1.09
N THR A 63 -1.13 -9.03 -1.23
CA THR A 63 -2.03 -8.74 -0.10
C THR A 63 -2.54 -10.03 0.52
N ALA A 64 -2.96 -11.00 -0.31
CA ALA A 64 -3.43 -12.29 0.19
C ALA A 64 -2.35 -13.00 1.01
N LYS A 65 -1.10 -12.97 0.53
CA LYS A 65 0.02 -13.56 1.27
C LYS A 65 0.29 -12.82 2.58
N LEU A 66 0.23 -11.49 2.57
CA LEU A 66 0.43 -10.70 3.79
C LEU A 66 -0.66 -10.97 4.82
N LYS A 67 -1.90 -11.22 4.40
CA LYS A 67 -2.97 -11.56 5.33
C LYS A 67 -2.74 -12.88 6.03
N GLU A 68 -2.14 -13.85 5.34
CA GLU A 68 -1.76 -15.11 5.95
C GLU A 68 -0.60 -14.96 6.93
N LEU A 69 0.42 -14.18 6.55
CA LEU A 69 1.68 -14.09 7.29
C LEU A 69 1.63 -13.02 8.37
N MET A 70 0.96 -11.91 8.12
CA MET A 70 0.91 -10.74 8.99
C MET A 70 -0.50 -10.16 9.03
N PRO A 71 -1.46 -10.86 9.64
CA PRO A 71 -2.88 -10.48 9.58
C PRO A 71 -3.20 -9.12 10.19
N ASP A 72 -2.34 -8.61 11.07
CA ASP A 72 -2.58 -7.32 11.73
C ASP A 72 -1.98 -6.14 10.96
N LEU A 73 -1.21 -6.40 9.89
CA LEU A 73 -0.61 -5.33 9.11
C LEU A 73 -1.65 -4.80 8.11
N PRO A 74 -2.10 -3.53 8.24
CA PRO A 74 -3.10 -3.00 7.33
C PRO A 74 -2.50 -2.72 5.94
N VAL A 75 -3.25 -3.06 4.90
CA VAL A 75 -2.86 -2.84 3.51
C VAL A 75 -3.91 -1.95 2.85
N ILE A 76 -3.45 -0.83 2.28
CA ILE A 76 -4.30 0.08 1.52
C ILE A 76 -3.95 -0.09 0.05
N ALA A 77 -4.95 -0.41 -0.78
CA ALA A 77 -4.74 -0.61 -2.21
C ALA A 77 -4.62 0.74 -2.93
N LEU A 78 -3.71 0.80 -3.91
CA LEU A 78 -3.60 1.94 -4.84
C LEU A 78 -4.10 1.46 -6.19
N THR A 79 -5.21 2.02 -6.68
CA THR A 79 -5.87 1.57 -7.90
C THR A 79 -5.93 2.67 -8.95
N ALA A 80 -5.90 2.28 -10.23
CA ALA A 80 -6.11 3.23 -11.32
C ALA A 80 -7.60 3.52 -11.56
N ASN A 81 -8.48 2.69 -11.02
CA ASN A 81 -9.93 2.78 -11.21
C ASN A 81 -10.67 2.71 -9.88
N ALA A 82 -11.72 3.54 -9.76
CA ALA A 82 -12.61 3.52 -8.61
C ALA A 82 -13.85 2.64 -8.86
N PHE A 83 -13.80 1.76 -9.86
CA PHE A 83 -14.93 0.88 -10.17
C PHE A 83 -15.14 -0.15 -9.07
N ASP A 84 -16.39 -0.48 -8.83
CA ASP A 84 -16.78 -1.40 -7.76
C ASP A 84 -16.05 -2.74 -7.85
N SER A 85 -15.80 -3.25 -9.07
CA SER A 85 -15.09 -4.52 -9.25
C SER A 85 -13.68 -4.48 -8.70
N ASP A 86 -12.93 -3.38 -8.93
CA ASP A 86 -11.56 -3.25 -8.44
C ASP A 86 -11.53 -3.09 -6.92
N ARG A 87 -12.47 -2.34 -6.38
CA ARG A 87 -12.64 -2.20 -4.93
C ARG A 87 -12.91 -3.56 -4.29
N GLN A 88 -13.84 -4.31 -4.88
CA GLN A 88 -14.22 -5.61 -4.35
C GLN A 88 -13.04 -6.57 -4.35
N LEU A 89 -12.27 -6.60 -5.45
CA LEU A 89 -11.07 -7.44 -5.53
C LEU A 89 -10.06 -7.10 -4.45
N ALA A 90 -9.85 -5.80 -4.20
CA ALA A 90 -8.93 -5.35 -3.16
C ALA A 90 -9.39 -5.80 -1.77
N PHE A 91 -10.65 -5.61 -1.45
CA PHE A 91 -11.19 -6.03 -0.15
C PHE A 91 -11.21 -7.54 0.00
N ASP A 92 -11.55 -8.27 -1.06
CA ASP A 92 -11.54 -9.74 -1.04
C ASP A 92 -10.13 -10.28 -0.79
N ALA A 93 -9.11 -9.62 -1.30
CA ALA A 93 -7.72 -10.01 -1.07
C ALA A 93 -7.25 -9.70 0.35
N GLY A 94 -7.94 -8.78 1.05
CA GLY A 94 -7.65 -8.45 2.43
C GLY A 94 -7.23 -7.01 2.67
N CYS A 95 -7.32 -6.12 1.66
CA CYS A 95 -7.07 -4.69 1.87
C CYS A 95 -8.11 -4.10 2.81
N VAL A 96 -7.70 -3.15 3.65
CA VAL A 96 -8.60 -2.48 4.58
C VAL A 96 -9.21 -1.22 3.98
N ASP A 97 -8.60 -0.68 2.92
CA ASP A 97 -9.07 0.53 2.25
C ASP A 97 -8.43 0.61 0.88
N PHE A 98 -8.77 1.65 0.12
CA PHE A 98 -8.17 1.88 -1.19
C PHE A 98 -8.06 3.38 -1.47
N LEU A 99 -7.12 3.73 -2.37
CA LEU A 99 -6.95 5.09 -2.88
C LEU A 99 -6.90 5.00 -4.40
N THR A 100 -7.54 5.94 -5.07
CA THR A 100 -7.60 5.98 -6.54
C THR A 100 -6.54 6.94 -7.09
N LYS A 101 -5.83 6.52 -8.10
CA LYS A 101 -4.85 7.38 -8.80
C LYS A 101 -5.58 8.35 -9.73
N PRO A 102 -5.12 9.59 -9.87
CA PRO A 102 -3.99 10.20 -9.17
C PRO A 102 -4.28 10.43 -7.69
N ILE A 103 -3.30 10.15 -6.84
CA ILE A 103 -3.50 10.18 -5.39
C ILE A 103 -3.61 11.62 -4.90
N SER A 104 -4.70 11.92 -4.19
CA SER A 104 -4.87 13.20 -3.48
C SER A 104 -4.07 13.15 -2.19
N SER A 105 -3.19 14.16 -1.97
CA SER A 105 -2.39 14.19 -0.74
C SER A 105 -3.24 14.25 0.51
N GLN A 106 -4.28 15.06 0.51
CA GLN A 106 -5.18 15.19 1.65
C GLN A 106 -5.88 13.86 1.98
N LEU A 107 -6.43 13.21 0.96
CA LEU A 107 -7.12 11.95 1.14
C LEU A 107 -6.17 10.82 1.54
N CYS A 108 -4.98 10.81 0.95
CA CYS A 108 -3.95 9.82 1.30
C CYS A 108 -3.58 9.92 2.78
N LEU A 109 -3.24 11.12 3.25
CA LEU A 109 -2.84 11.33 4.64
C LEU A 109 -3.97 11.02 5.62
N SER A 110 -5.20 11.46 5.31
CA SER A 110 -6.33 11.19 6.19
C SER A 110 -6.67 9.69 6.25
N THR A 111 -6.55 8.99 5.14
CA THR A 111 -6.81 7.55 5.08
C THR A 111 -5.76 6.78 5.88
N ILE A 112 -4.48 7.09 5.69
CA ILE A 112 -3.41 6.44 6.44
C ILE A 112 -3.61 6.67 7.96
N ALA A 113 -3.91 7.89 8.35
CA ALA A 113 -4.08 8.24 9.77
C ALA A 113 -5.16 7.41 10.47
N LYS A 114 -6.20 6.99 9.75
CA LYS A 114 -7.25 6.15 10.32
C LYS A 114 -6.70 4.81 10.84
N TYR A 115 -5.65 4.30 10.23
CA TYR A 115 -5.13 2.96 10.53
C TYR A 115 -3.88 2.97 11.38
N VAL A 116 -3.10 4.05 11.36
CA VAL A 116 -1.87 4.12 12.16
C VAL A 116 -1.98 5.05 13.37
N GLY A 117 -3.05 5.82 13.47
CA GLY A 117 -3.28 6.66 14.63
C GLY A 117 -2.49 7.97 14.66
N GLU A 118 -1.97 8.39 13.52
CA GLU A 118 -1.22 9.66 13.42
C GLU A 118 -1.69 10.50 12.26
#